data_d77bae838d03d73e605b3e47fac872b1
#
_entry.id   d77bae838d03d73e605b3e47fac872b1
#
_cell.length_a   1.000
_cell.length_b   1.000
_cell.length_c   1.000
_cell.angle_alpha   90.00
_cell.angle_beta   90.00
_cell.angle_gamma   90.00
#
_symmetry.space_group_name_H-M   'P 1'
#
loop_
_entity.id
_entity.type
_entity.pdbx_description
1 polymer ?
#
loop_
_entity_poly.entity_id
_entity_poly.type
_entity_poly.pdbx_seq_one_letter_code
_entity_poly.pdbx_strand_id
1 'polypeptide(L)'
;MLFPFRLLLCVVLCCFLSCPAAFADKKPEGDRHAIVLATFGTTVPEALQGILHIRDRIRQRFPQSEVRLAFTSDIIRTVWHKRRNDQAFHTANPGVPVDIYSARSPLATIADLQEEGYRTILVQPGHISLGEEYLDLVETVRALNAIATVKAKNRLFDKLVVSRPALGTMGTAHPYAQDIRTVAKALAGDVATARAKGAALLYMGHGNEFFPSGGSYLELVEVLNTLYPATKSYLAVVEGFPGLDTVLRQMKKDGVSRVVLKPFMTVAGDHAVNDMAGDDPESMRSILTAQGFEVTTVIEGLGVQDGFADVYATYLAETAADHGIELR
;
A
#
# COMPACT_ATOMS: atom_id res chain seq x y z
N MET A 1 96.03 -22.15 5.58
CA MET A 1 95.25 -21.79 4.38
C MET A 1 93.83 -21.49 4.85
N LEU A 2 93.50 -20.22 4.95
CA LEU A 2 92.23 -19.73 5.43
C LEU A 2 91.43 -19.24 4.23
N PHE A 3 90.18 -19.74 4.09
CA PHE A 3 89.23 -19.23 3.13
C PHE A 3 88.17 -18.41 3.94
N PRO A 4 87.83 -17.20 3.55
CA PRO A 4 86.78 -16.43 4.21
C PRO A 4 85.43 -16.69 3.61
N PHE A 5 84.46 -16.96 4.47
CA PHE A 5 83.03 -17.10 4.18
C PHE A 5 82.45 -15.71 3.94
N ARG A 6 81.98 -15.42 2.74
CA ARG A 6 81.19 -14.21 2.44
C ARG A 6 79.68 -14.45 2.76
N LEU A 7 79.21 -13.79 3.77
CA LEU A 7 77.81 -13.77 4.15
C LEU A 7 77.04 -12.80 3.20
N LEU A 8 76.16 -13.34 2.38
CA LEU A 8 75.27 -12.55 1.50
C LEU A 8 73.99 -12.24 2.25
N LEU A 9 73.83 -10.96 2.67
CA LEU A 9 72.67 -10.47 3.36
C LEU A 9 71.59 -10.06 2.32
N CYS A 10 70.60 -10.92 2.08
CA CYS A 10 69.38 -10.56 1.31
C CYS A 10 68.46 -9.72 2.14
N VAL A 11 68.39 -8.43 1.88
CA VAL A 11 67.39 -7.53 2.41
C VAL A 11 66.11 -7.72 1.59
N VAL A 12 65.12 -8.40 2.17
CA VAL A 12 63.77 -8.50 1.60
C VAL A 12 63.02 -7.22 1.99
N LEU A 13 62.87 -6.32 1.03
CA LEU A 13 62.05 -5.08 1.17
C LEU A 13 60.59 -5.48 1.00
N CYS A 14 59.87 -5.71 2.11
CA CYS A 14 58.41 -5.85 2.11
C CYS A 14 57.76 -4.48 1.87
N CYS A 15 57.41 -4.21 0.62
CA CYS A 15 56.47 -3.12 0.31
C CYS A 15 55.08 -3.46 0.86
N PHE A 16 54.75 -2.94 2.03
CA PHE A 16 53.34 -2.87 2.49
C PHE A 16 52.60 -1.87 1.59
N LEU A 17 51.91 -2.39 0.58
CA LEU A 17 50.88 -1.66 -0.11
C LEU A 17 49.70 -1.53 0.89
N SER A 18 49.71 -0.44 1.64
CA SER A 18 48.54 0.02 2.39
C SER A 18 47.47 0.46 1.35
N CYS A 19 46.57 -0.45 1.02
CA CYS A 19 45.33 -0.12 0.35
C CYS A 19 44.53 0.75 1.33
N PRO A 20 44.24 2.01 1.04
CA PRO A 20 43.31 2.75 1.87
C PRO A 20 41.95 2.07 1.69
N ALA A 21 41.50 1.34 2.71
CA ALA A 21 40.09 0.98 2.81
C ALA A 21 39.31 2.30 2.75
N ALA A 22 38.63 2.51 1.64
CA ALA A 22 37.65 3.58 1.54
C ALA A 22 36.57 3.27 2.61
N PHE A 23 36.74 3.88 3.76
CA PHE A 23 35.61 4.02 4.71
C PHE A 23 34.61 4.89 3.96
N ALA A 24 33.65 4.25 3.28
CA ALA A 24 32.43 4.92 2.91
C ALA A 24 31.90 5.52 4.24
N ASP A 25 31.79 6.83 4.28
CA ASP A 25 31.17 7.53 5.39
C ASP A 25 29.79 6.90 5.62
N LYS A 26 29.70 5.96 6.57
CA LYS A 26 28.41 5.51 7.06
C LYS A 26 27.77 6.77 7.65
N LYS A 27 26.75 7.30 7.00
CA LYS A 27 25.84 8.28 7.61
C LYS A 27 25.63 7.89 9.07
N PRO A 28 25.64 8.87 10.01
CA PRO A 28 25.41 8.55 11.41
C PRO A 28 24.17 7.66 11.54
N GLU A 29 24.26 6.58 12.28
CA GLU A 29 23.22 5.54 12.41
C GLU A 29 21.84 6.11 12.81
N GLY A 30 21.77 7.31 13.40
CA GLY A 30 20.54 8.01 13.81
C GLY A 30 19.76 8.74 12.71
N ASP A 31 20.29 8.87 11.49
CA ASP A 31 19.68 9.71 10.42
C ASP A 31 19.08 8.89 9.25
N ARG A 32 19.01 7.56 9.40
CA ARG A 32 18.46 6.66 8.38
C ARG A 32 17.01 6.35 8.67
N HIS A 33 16.13 6.73 7.74
CA HIS A 33 14.70 6.46 7.83
C HIS A 33 14.31 5.39 6.80
N ALA A 34 13.39 4.52 7.18
CA ALA A 34 12.77 3.58 6.26
C ALA A 34 11.25 3.71 6.30
N ILE A 35 10.65 3.40 5.16
CA ILE A 35 9.21 3.36 4.96
C ILE A 35 8.84 1.94 4.54
N VAL A 36 7.89 1.34 5.24
CA VAL A 36 7.28 0.07 4.86
C VAL A 36 5.89 0.34 4.31
N LEU A 37 5.70 0.17 3.00
CA LEU A 37 4.37 0.18 2.40
C LEU A 37 3.76 -1.21 2.60
N ALA A 38 2.87 -1.32 3.57
CA ALA A 38 2.18 -2.56 3.95
C ALA A 38 0.82 -2.62 3.25
N THR A 39 0.66 -3.54 2.30
CA THR A 39 -0.58 -3.75 1.55
C THR A 39 -1.06 -5.18 1.71
N PHE A 40 -2.34 -5.45 1.45
CA PHE A 40 -2.83 -6.83 1.38
C PHE A 40 -2.06 -7.63 0.34
N GLY A 41 -1.74 -7.01 -0.79
CA GLY A 41 -1.10 -7.60 -1.95
C GLY A 41 -2.11 -8.04 -3.01
N THR A 42 -1.61 -8.65 -4.06
CA THR A 42 -2.42 -9.28 -5.13
C THR A 42 -1.63 -10.42 -5.77
N THR A 43 -2.32 -11.46 -6.23
CA THR A 43 -1.70 -12.54 -7.03
C THR A 43 -1.77 -12.27 -8.53
N VAL A 44 -2.50 -11.23 -8.94
CA VAL A 44 -2.71 -10.83 -10.34
C VAL A 44 -1.58 -9.88 -10.76
N PRO A 45 -0.73 -10.25 -11.74
CA PRO A 45 0.43 -9.45 -12.13
C PRO A 45 0.07 -8.02 -12.56
N GLU A 46 -0.99 -7.87 -13.36
CA GLU A 46 -1.46 -6.58 -13.87
C GLU A 46 -1.94 -5.66 -12.75
N ALA A 47 -2.56 -6.24 -11.72
CA ALA A 47 -3.07 -5.50 -10.57
C ALA A 47 -1.96 -4.96 -9.65
N LEU A 48 -0.72 -5.49 -9.74
CA LEU A 48 0.43 -4.96 -9.02
C LEU A 48 0.71 -3.49 -9.34
N GLN A 49 0.33 -3.02 -10.53
CA GLN A 49 0.58 -1.65 -10.97
C GLN A 49 0.08 -0.62 -9.95
N GLY A 50 -1.07 -0.85 -9.30
CA GLY A 50 -1.58 0.04 -8.27
C GLY A 50 -0.67 0.14 -7.04
N ILE A 51 -0.13 -0.99 -6.57
CA ILE A 51 0.80 -1.03 -5.43
C ILE A 51 2.13 -0.39 -5.80
N LEU A 52 2.66 -0.75 -6.98
CA LEU A 52 3.93 -0.23 -7.48
C LEU A 52 3.86 1.28 -7.69
N HIS A 53 2.75 1.78 -8.22
CA HIS A 53 2.54 3.21 -8.41
C HIS A 53 2.54 3.97 -7.08
N ILE A 54 1.81 3.49 -6.06
CA ILE A 54 1.84 4.08 -4.71
C ILE A 54 3.26 4.08 -4.16
N ARG A 55 4.00 2.96 -4.27
CA ARG A 55 5.40 2.89 -3.85
C ARG A 55 6.26 3.95 -4.54
N ASP A 56 6.10 4.09 -5.85
CA ASP A 56 6.90 5.01 -6.65
C ASP A 56 6.57 6.47 -6.34
N ARG A 57 5.28 6.81 -6.07
CA ARG A 57 4.88 8.13 -5.55
C ARG A 57 5.50 8.43 -4.18
N ILE A 58 5.54 7.46 -3.28
CA ILE A 58 6.20 7.59 -1.97
C ILE A 58 7.71 7.80 -2.18
N ARG A 59 8.37 7.00 -3.02
CA ARG A 59 9.81 7.17 -3.34
C ARG A 59 10.12 8.53 -3.96
N GLN A 60 9.27 9.01 -4.84
CA GLN A 60 9.42 10.33 -5.46
C GLN A 60 9.33 11.45 -4.42
N ARG A 61 8.43 11.33 -3.46
CA ARG A 61 8.24 12.35 -2.41
C ARG A 61 9.33 12.30 -1.35
N PHE A 62 9.89 11.11 -1.05
CA PHE A 62 10.89 10.89 -0.02
C PHE A 62 12.13 10.16 -0.58
N PRO A 63 12.89 10.80 -1.48
CA PRO A 63 13.95 10.13 -2.26
C PRO A 63 15.15 9.68 -1.43
N GLN A 64 15.30 10.16 -0.19
CA GLN A 64 16.38 9.76 0.72
C GLN A 64 15.97 8.66 1.71
N SER A 65 14.70 8.24 1.70
CA SER A 65 14.19 7.18 2.56
C SER A 65 14.21 5.84 1.82
N GLU A 66 14.60 4.77 2.51
CA GLU A 66 14.42 3.40 2.01
C GLU A 66 12.93 3.06 1.98
N VAL A 67 12.41 2.59 0.85
CA VAL A 67 10.98 2.22 0.72
C VAL A 67 10.87 0.76 0.35
N ARG A 68 10.28 -0.05 1.23
CA ARG A 68 10.04 -1.49 1.02
C ARG A 68 8.57 -1.83 1.01
N LEU A 69 8.22 -2.77 0.14
CA LEU A 69 6.90 -3.39 0.11
C LEU A 69 6.82 -4.53 1.12
N ALA A 70 5.67 -4.64 1.77
CA ALA A 70 5.30 -5.78 2.57
C ALA A 70 3.86 -6.20 2.25
N PHE A 71 3.60 -7.50 2.15
CA PHE A 71 2.25 -8.02 1.94
C PHE A 71 1.71 -8.62 3.25
N THR A 72 0.54 -8.16 3.68
CA THR A 72 -0.09 -8.66 4.91
C THR A 72 -0.63 -10.07 4.71
N SER A 73 -1.20 -10.40 3.52
CA SER A 73 -1.72 -11.73 3.21
C SER A 73 -0.60 -12.78 3.05
N ASP A 74 -0.63 -13.82 3.86
CA ASP A 74 0.28 -14.97 3.78
C ASP A 74 0.02 -15.84 2.54
N ILE A 75 -1.24 -15.95 2.12
CA ILE A 75 -1.64 -16.66 0.91
C ILE A 75 -0.96 -16.02 -0.31
N ILE A 76 -1.06 -14.70 -0.44
CA ILE A 76 -0.46 -13.96 -1.55
C ILE A 76 1.06 -14.13 -1.56
N ARG A 77 1.72 -13.99 -0.39
CA ARG A 77 3.17 -14.22 -0.28
C ARG A 77 3.55 -15.63 -0.70
N THR A 78 2.78 -16.63 -0.27
CA THR A 78 3.02 -18.03 -0.63
C THR A 78 2.93 -18.24 -2.14
N VAL A 79 1.95 -17.65 -2.81
CA VAL A 79 1.81 -17.71 -4.27
C VAL A 79 3.03 -17.10 -4.96
N TRP A 80 3.48 -15.91 -4.55
CA TRP A 80 4.65 -15.27 -5.12
C TRP A 80 5.95 -16.05 -4.87
N HIS A 81 6.12 -16.63 -3.68
CA HIS A 81 7.28 -17.46 -3.38
C HIS A 81 7.33 -18.73 -4.26
N LYS A 82 6.19 -19.35 -4.55
CA LYS A 82 6.13 -20.48 -5.51
C LYS A 82 6.53 -20.05 -6.92
N ARG A 83 6.10 -18.87 -7.36
CA ARG A 83 6.43 -18.29 -8.68
C ARG A 83 7.90 -17.91 -8.83
N ARG A 84 8.67 -17.79 -7.74
CA ARG A 84 10.08 -17.39 -7.77
C ARG A 84 10.93 -18.24 -8.72
N ASN A 85 10.66 -19.53 -8.81
CA ASN A 85 11.40 -20.49 -9.63
C ASN A 85 10.64 -20.92 -10.89
N ASP A 86 9.52 -20.27 -11.20
CA ASP A 86 8.69 -20.57 -12.37
C ASP A 86 9.14 -19.74 -13.57
N GLN A 87 10.03 -20.31 -14.39
CA GLN A 87 10.57 -19.64 -15.57
C GLN A 87 9.48 -19.34 -16.62
N ALA A 88 8.45 -20.18 -16.73
CA ALA A 88 7.35 -19.94 -17.66
C ALA A 88 6.53 -18.73 -17.24
N PHE A 89 6.27 -18.61 -15.92
CA PHE A 89 5.61 -17.44 -15.35
C PHE A 89 6.42 -16.15 -15.56
N HIS A 90 7.74 -16.18 -15.32
CA HIS A 90 8.61 -15.01 -15.52
C HIS A 90 8.62 -14.56 -16.99
N THR A 91 8.66 -15.52 -17.93
CA THR A 91 8.63 -15.21 -19.36
C THR A 91 7.30 -14.58 -19.78
N ALA A 92 6.17 -15.05 -19.21
CA ALA A 92 4.86 -14.48 -19.47
C ALA A 92 4.63 -13.12 -18.77
N ASN A 93 5.36 -12.81 -17.68
CA ASN A 93 5.15 -11.64 -16.85
C ASN A 93 6.47 -10.87 -16.61
N PRO A 94 7.15 -10.37 -17.66
CA PRO A 94 8.47 -9.76 -17.53
C PRO A 94 8.44 -8.40 -16.77
N GLY A 95 7.26 -7.80 -16.60
CA GLY A 95 7.07 -6.54 -15.89
C GLY A 95 6.95 -6.69 -14.36
N VAL A 96 6.93 -7.90 -13.82
CA VAL A 96 6.87 -8.12 -12.37
C VAL A 96 8.24 -7.89 -11.74
N PRO A 97 8.40 -6.94 -10.80
CA PRO A 97 9.67 -6.69 -10.12
C PRO A 97 10.15 -7.90 -9.33
N VAL A 98 11.48 -8.10 -9.29
CA VAL A 98 12.10 -9.28 -8.65
C VAL A 98 11.79 -9.35 -7.15
N ASP A 99 11.68 -8.22 -6.46
CA ASP A 99 11.38 -8.13 -5.04
C ASP A 99 9.98 -8.68 -4.68
N ILE A 100 9.03 -8.66 -5.62
CA ILE A 100 7.69 -9.24 -5.43
C ILE A 100 7.75 -10.75 -5.20
N TYR A 101 8.63 -11.46 -5.92
CA TYR A 101 8.80 -12.91 -5.74
C TYR A 101 9.37 -13.31 -4.37
N SER A 102 9.86 -12.34 -3.61
CA SER A 102 10.37 -12.51 -2.25
C SER A 102 9.66 -11.63 -1.23
N ALA A 103 8.48 -11.13 -1.57
CA ALA A 103 7.70 -10.26 -0.68
C ALA A 103 7.52 -10.90 0.70
N ARG A 104 7.72 -10.09 1.74
CA ARG A 104 7.67 -10.52 3.14
C ARG A 104 6.47 -9.92 3.86
N SER A 105 6.17 -10.45 5.04
CA SER A 105 5.18 -9.84 5.93
C SER A 105 5.69 -8.51 6.49
N PRO A 106 4.82 -7.61 6.97
CA PRO A 106 5.24 -6.39 7.66
C PRO A 106 6.20 -6.67 8.81
N LEU A 107 5.91 -7.67 9.65
CA LEU A 107 6.78 -8.10 10.75
C LEU A 107 8.21 -8.42 10.26
N ALA A 108 8.32 -9.26 9.24
CA ALA A 108 9.62 -9.68 8.73
C ALA A 108 10.36 -8.53 8.01
N THR A 109 9.64 -7.67 7.28
CA THR A 109 10.24 -6.52 6.60
C THR A 109 10.78 -5.49 7.61
N ILE A 110 10.06 -5.24 8.70
CA ILE A 110 10.50 -4.34 9.78
C ILE A 110 11.74 -4.93 10.49
N ALA A 111 11.76 -6.25 10.73
CA ALA A 111 12.91 -6.92 11.35
C ALA A 111 14.15 -6.86 10.46
N ASP A 112 14.02 -7.10 9.15
CA ASP A 112 15.12 -6.97 8.20
C ASP A 112 15.70 -5.55 8.17
N LEU A 113 14.84 -4.54 8.15
CA LEU A 113 15.26 -3.14 8.20
C LEU A 113 16.00 -2.81 9.52
N GLN A 114 15.52 -3.34 10.63
CA GLN A 114 16.16 -3.17 11.94
C GLN A 114 17.58 -3.79 11.95
N GLU A 115 17.75 -5.01 11.42
CA GLU A 115 19.05 -5.67 11.27
C GLU A 115 20.01 -4.89 10.35
N GLU A 116 19.47 -4.18 9.35
CA GLU A 116 20.22 -3.30 8.46
C GLU A 116 20.56 -1.93 9.11
N GLY A 117 20.16 -1.71 10.36
CA GLY A 117 20.46 -0.51 11.15
C GLY A 117 19.45 0.64 10.99
N TYR A 118 18.27 0.40 10.42
CA TYR A 118 17.19 1.39 10.44
C TYR A 118 16.49 1.35 11.78
N ARG A 119 16.52 2.47 12.50
CA ARG A 119 15.92 2.60 13.83
C ARG A 119 14.68 3.51 13.85
N THR A 120 14.49 4.27 12.78
CA THR A 120 13.29 5.07 12.54
C THR A 120 12.56 4.51 11.32
N ILE A 121 11.40 3.89 11.54
CA ILE A 121 10.64 3.20 10.51
C ILE A 121 9.19 3.69 10.57
N LEU A 122 8.68 4.12 9.42
CA LEU A 122 7.27 4.46 9.25
C LEU A 122 6.60 3.36 8.44
N VAL A 123 5.44 2.91 8.90
CA VAL A 123 4.63 1.91 8.21
C VAL A 123 3.43 2.61 7.61
N GLN A 124 3.36 2.64 6.27
CA GLN A 124 2.20 3.15 5.54
C GLN A 124 1.30 1.98 5.16
N PRO A 125 0.08 1.88 5.72
CA PRO A 125 -0.89 0.91 5.24
C PRO A 125 -1.41 1.31 3.86
N GLY A 126 -1.45 0.35 2.91
CA GLY A 126 -2.14 0.52 1.63
C GLY A 126 -3.61 0.13 1.69
N HIS A 127 -4.19 0.06 2.88
CA HIS A 127 -5.59 -0.30 3.14
C HIS A 127 -6.53 0.88 2.86
N ILE A 128 -7.77 0.57 2.50
CA ILE A 128 -8.79 1.59 2.21
C ILE A 128 -9.40 2.14 3.50
N SER A 129 -9.81 1.27 4.41
CA SER A 129 -10.57 1.63 5.60
C SER A 129 -9.95 1.09 6.88
N LEU A 130 -10.42 1.59 8.02
CA LEU A 130 -10.14 1.03 9.33
C LEU A 130 -10.92 -0.28 9.48
N GLY A 131 -10.30 -1.37 9.04
CA GLY A 131 -10.82 -2.74 9.11
C GLY A 131 -9.85 -3.67 9.81
N GLU A 132 -10.12 -4.96 9.78
CA GLU A 132 -9.36 -5.99 10.49
C GLU A 132 -7.89 -6.00 10.09
N GLU A 133 -7.58 -6.00 8.80
CA GLU A 133 -6.18 -6.05 8.31
C GLU A 133 -5.37 -4.82 8.75
N TYR A 134 -6.01 -3.64 8.82
CA TYR A 134 -5.36 -2.46 9.34
C TYR A 134 -5.09 -2.58 10.83
N LEU A 135 -6.04 -3.09 11.61
CA LEU A 135 -5.88 -3.28 13.05
C LEU A 135 -4.82 -4.32 13.37
N ASP A 136 -4.76 -5.42 12.64
CA ASP A 136 -3.69 -6.44 12.76
C ASP A 136 -2.32 -5.84 12.48
N LEU A 137 -2.22 -4.95 11.49
CA LEU A 137 -0.98 -4.21 11.23
C LEU A 137 -0.60 -3.29 12.39
N VAL A 138 -1.57 -2.56 12.95
CA VAL A 138 -1.36 -1.70 14.13
C VAL A 138 -0.88 -2.52 15.33
N GLU A 139 -1.51 -3.67 15.59
CA GLU A 139 -1.11 -4.56 16.70
C GLU A 139 0.30 -5.14 16.47
N THR A 140 0.65 -5.48 15.24
CA THR A 140 2.01 -5.91 14.89
C THR A 140 3.04 -4.82 15.23
N VAL A 141 2.79 -3.58 14.82
CA VAL A 141 3.67 -2.45 15.14
C VAL A 141 3.74 -2.19 16.65
N ARG A 142 2.61 -2.27 17.33
CA ARG A 142 2.53 -2.11 18.79
C ARG A 142 3.34 -3.17 19.52
N ALA A 143 3.23 -4.44 19.10
CA ALA A 143 3.96 -5.56 19.68
C ALA A 143 5.47 -5.39 19.51
N LEU A 144 5.93 -4.96 18.34
CA LEU A 144 7.35 -4.68 18.10
C LEU A 144 7.88 -3.52 18.96
N ASN A 145 7.10 -2.46 19.13
CA ASN A 145 7.45 -1.35 20.03
C ASN A 145 7.49 -1.75 21.51
N ALA A 146 6.75 -2.77 21.90
CA ALA A 146 6.71 -3.28 23.28
C ALA A 146 7.93 -4.14 23.64
N ILE A 147 8.80 -4.50 22.69
CA ILE A 147 10.02 -5.27 22.97
C ILE A 147 10.97 -4.42 23.81
N ALA A 148 11.08 -4.79 25.09
CA ALA A 148 11.95 -4.12 26.04
C ALA A 148 13.37 -4.71 26.04
N THR A 149 14.37 -3.86 26.14
CA THR A 149 15.77 -4.28 26.33
C THR A 149 16.28 -3.83 27.69
N VAL A 150 17.14 -4.64 28.33
CA VAL A 150 17.69 -4.34 29.65
C VAL A 150 18.46 -3.00 29.66
N LYS A 151 19.16 -2.73 28.56
CA LYS A 151 19.91 -1.47 28.42
C LYS A 151 19.21 -0.61 27.38
N ALA A 152 18.85 0.62 27.72
CA ALA A 152 18.17 1.56 26.81
C ALA A 152 18.91 1.77 25.48
N LYS A 153 20.25 1.75 25.48
CA LYS A 153 21.06 1.87 24.26
C LYS A 153 20.86 0.72 23.27
N ASN A 154 20.30 -0.41 23.71
CA ASN A 154 20.02 -1.60 22.88
C ASN A 154 18.56 -1.62 22.41
N ARG A 155 17.78 -0.55 22.62
CA ARG A 155 16.43 -0.43 22.08
C ARG A 155 16.44 -0.73 20.58
N LEU A 156 15.47 -1.51 20.11
CA LEU A 156 15.41 -1.94 18.70
C LEU A 156 15.06 -0.77 17.77
N PHE A 157 14.13 0.08 18.18
CA PHE A 157 13.66 1.22 17.39
C PHE A 157 13.75 2.51 18.20
N ASP A 158 14.14 3.59 17.57
CA ASP A 158 14.00 4.94 18.13
C ASP A 158 12.57 5.44 17.88
N LYS A 159 12.05 5.17 16.68
CA LYS A 159 10.65 5.43 16.29
C LYS A 159 10.17 4.34 15.34
N LEU A 160 9.11 3.65 15.70
CA LEU A 160 8.40 2.73 14.83
C LEU A 160 6.91 3.12 14.89
N VAL A 161 6.39 3.71 13.83
CA VAL A 161 5.06 4.30 13.79
C VAL A 161 4.26 3.80 12.60
N VAL A 162 2.94 3.70 12.76
CA VAL A 162 2.03 3.33 11.70
C VAL A 162 1.17 4.54 11.32
N SER A 163 1.05 4.79 10.02
CA SER A 163 0.19 5.80 9.44
C SER A 163 -1.25 5.27 9.34
N ARG A 164 -2.14 6.03 8.71
CA ARG A 164 -3.55 5.68 8.62
C ARG A 164 -3.95 5.21 7.22
N PRO A 165 -5.05 4.43 7.11
CA PRO A 165 -5.60 3.98 5.82
C PRO A 165 -6.22 5.16 5.05
N ALA A 166 -6.62 4.93 3.78
CA ALA A 166 -7.12 5.99 2.92
C ALA A 166 -8.31 6.79 3.51
N LEU A 167 -9.29 6.09 4.08
CA LEU A 167 -10.47 6.72 4.69
C LEU A 167 -10.25 7.17 6.15
N GLY A 168 -8.98 7.17 6.63
CA GLY A 168 -8.62 7.68 7.94
C GLY A 168 -8.93 6.75 9.12
N THR A 169 -8.75 7.30 10.32
CA THR A 169 -8.93 6.60 11.61
C THR A 169 -9.70 7.47 12.60
N MET A 170 -10.03 6.93 13.77
CA MET A 170 -10.75 7.61 14.85
C MET A 170 -9.86 8.60 15.62
N GLY A 171 -8.94 9.31 14.97
CA GLY A 171 -8.08 10.30 15.61
C GLY A 171 -8.67 11.71 15.61
N THR A 172 -8.34 12.49 16.65
CA THR A 172 -8.74 13.92 16.72
C THR A 172 -7.79 14.81 15.92
N ALA A 173 -6.52 14.44 15.80
CA ALA A 173 -5.52 15.17 15.00
C ALA A 173 -5.84 15.10 13.50
N HIS A 174 -6.32 13.94 13.04
CA HIS A 174 -6.75 13.68 11.68
C HIS A 174 -8.17 13.12 11.68
N PRO A 175 -9.19 13.99 11.70
CA PRO A 175 -10.58 13.54 11.74
C PRO A 175 -11.00 12.83 10.45
N TYR A 176 -11.82 11.79 10.54
CA TYR A 176 -12.39 11.08 9.40
C TYR A 176 -12.93 11.98 8.29
N ALA A 177 -13.70 13.01 8.66
CA ALA A 177 -14.28 13.91 7.69
C ALA A 177 -13.26 14.62 6.81
N GLN A 178 -12.06 14.91 7.34
CA GLN A 178 -10.98 15.53 6.58
C GLN A 178 -10.35 14.51 5.61
N ASP A 179 -10.04 13.30 6.09
CA ASP A 179 -9.44 12.25 5.28
C ASP A 179 -10.38 11.78 4.17
N ILE A 180 -11.66 11.55 4.50
CA ILE A 180 -12.69 11.19 3.52
C ILE A 180 -12.85 12.27 2.44
N ARG A 181 -12.84 13.56 2.83
CA ARG A 181 -12.88 14.66 1.86
C ARG A 181 -11.66 14.70 0.97
N THR A 182 -10.48 14.37 1.49
CA THR A 182 -9.23 14.28 0.71
C THR A 182 -9.34 13.16 -0.33
N VAL A 183 -9.80 11.98 0.07
CA VAL A 183 -10.06 10.88 -0.86
C VAL A 183 -11.12 11.25 -1.89
N ALA A 184 -12.26 11.82 -1.48
CA ALA A 184 -13.32 12.22 -2.41
C ALA A 184 -12.83 13.20 -3.49
N LYS A 185 -11.92 14.11 -3.16
CA LYS A 185 -11.28 15.00 -4.16
C LYS A 185 -10.36 14.23 -5.10
N ALA A 186 -9.62 13.25 -4.60
CA ALA A 186 -8.77 12.41 -5.43
C ALA A 186 -9.54 11.58 -6.46
N LEU A 187 -10.84 11.30 -6.19
CA LEU A 187 -11.73 10.55 -7.08
C LEU A 187 -12.43 11.40 -8.16
N ALA A 188 -12.09 12.68 -8.30
CA ALA A 188 -12.70 13.58 -9.28
C ALA A 188 -12.68 13.04 -10.73
N GLY A 189 -11.62 12.31 -11.10
CA GLY A 189 -11.46 11.68 -12.42
C GLY A 189 -12.51 10.60 -12.69
N ASP A 190 -12.83 9.80 -11.68
CA ASP A 190 -13.85 8.75 -11.80
C ASP A 190 -15.25 9.35 -11.94
N VAL A 191 -15.54 10.40 -11.16
CA VAL A 191 -16.80 11.15 -11.28
C VAL A 191 -16.94 11.80 -12.64
N ALA A 192 -15.85 12.38 -13.18
CA ALA A 192 -15.82 12.96 -14.52
C ALA A 192 -16.07 11.90 -15.61
N THR A 193 -15.52 10.70 -15.45
CA THR A 193 -15.74 9.56 -16.36
C THR A 193 -17.22 9.14 -16.37
N ALA A 194 -17.83 9.02 -15.22
CA ALA A 194 -19.26 8.68 -15.11
C ALA A 194 -20.13 9.80 -15.74
N ARG A 195 -19.81 11.06 -15.44
CA ARG A 195 -20.50 12.22 -16.00
C ARG A 195 -20.44 12.28 -17.53
N ALA A 196 -19.27 12.01 -18.10
CA ALA A 196 -19.09 12.01 -19.56
C ALA A 196 -19.94 10.95 -20.26
N LYS A 197 -20.26 9.85 -19.56
CA LYS A 197 -21.16 8.79 -20.03
C LYS A 197 -22.64 9.07 -19.70
N GLY A 198 -22.95 10.17 -19.03
CA GLY A 198 -24.30 10.47 -18.51
C GLY A 198 -24.81 9.37 -17.56
N ALA A 199 -23.91 8.78 -16.78
CA ALA A 199 -24.15 7.67 -15.89
C ALA A 199 -23.91 8.06 -14.43
N ALA A 200 -24.49 7.32 -13.49
CA ALA A 200 -24.07 7.35 -12.11
C ALA A 200 -22.76 6.60 -11.91
N LEU A 201 -22.00 6.96 -10.89
CA LEU A 201 -20.82 6.21 -10.46
C LEU A 201 -21.20 5.24 -9.36
N LEU A 202 -20.95 3.95 -9.56
CA LEU A 202 -21.09 2.93 -8.53
C LEU A 202 -19.73 2.31 -8.24
N TYR A 203 -19.28 2.43 -7.02
CA TYR A 203 -18.13 1.70 -6.56
C TYR A 203 -18.50 0.35 -5.96
N MET A 204 -17.67 -0.66 -6.23
CA MET A 204 -17.66 -1.92 -5.48
C MET A 204 -16.47 -1.91 -4.52
N GLY A 205 -16.71 -1.78 -3.22
CA GLY A 205 -15.71 -1.96 -2.19
C GLY A 205 -15.64 -3.43 -1.76
N HIS A 206 -14.48 -3.86 -1.21
CA HIS A 206 -14.41 -5.16 -0.54
C HIS A 206 -15.32 -5.14 0.70
N GLY A 207 -15.19 -4.12 1.52
CA GLY A 207 -15.82 -4.05 2.81
C GLY A 207 -15.14 -4.94 3.83
N ASN A 208 -15.74 -5.10 4.96
CA ASN A 208 -15.45 -6.08 6.01
C ASN A 208 -16.59 -6.00 7.05
N GLU A 209 -16.67 -6.99 7.91
CA GLU A 209 -17.70 -7.02 8.95
C GLU A 209 -17.37 -6.12 10.15
N PHE A 210 -16.16 -5.56 10.20
CA PHE A 210 -15.74 -4.69 11.29
C PHE A 210 -16.44 -3.32 11.20
N PHE A 211 -17.26 -3.02 12.19
CA PHE A 211 -17.80 -1.67 12.38
C PHE A 211 -16.74 -0.77 13.06
N PRO A 212 -16.48 0.44 12.62
CA PRO A 212 -17.30 1.34 11.80
C PRO A 212 -16.87 1.51 10.33
N SER A 213 -16.13 0.59 9.73
CA SER A 213 -15.65 0.75 8.35
C SER A 213 -16.78 1.02 7.35
N GLY A 214 -17.94 0.39 7.53
CA GLY A 214 -19.14 0.67 6.75
C GLY A 214 -19.61 2.12 6.84
N GLY A 215 -19.48 2.74 8.00
CA GLY A 215 -19.80 4.15 8.21
C GLY A 215 -18.94 5.07 7.35
N SER A 216 -17.65 4.78 7.20
CA SER A 216 -16.74 5.59 6.37
C SER A 216 -17.11 5.53 4.87
N TYR A 217 -17.64 4.41 4.39
CA TYR A 217 -18.13 4.30 3.01
C TYR A 217 -19.40 5.14 2.78
N LEU A 218 -20.32 5.15 3.74
CA LEU A 218 -21.51 6.01 3.67
C LEU A 218 -21.13 7.49 3.68
N GLU A 219 -20.24 7.89 4.56
CA GLU A 219 -19.71 9.26 4.64
C GLU A 219 -19.03 9.66 3.32
N LEU A 220 -18.23 8.76 2.73
CA LEU A 220 -17.60 9.02 1.43
C LEU A 220 -18.63 9.29 0.33
N VAL A 221 -19.69 8.49 0.26
CA VAL A 221 -20.77 8.68 -0.73
C VAL A 221 -21.46 10.04 -0.53
N GLU A 222 -21.74 10.42 0.71
CA GLU A 222 -22.33 11.72 1.04
C GLU A 222 -21.42 12.88 0.61
N VAL A 223 -20.12 12.78 0.90
CA VAL A 223 -19.12 13.79 0.51
C VAL A 223 -18.99 13.87 -1.01
N LEU A 224 -18.95 12.73 -1.73
CA LEU A 224 -18.90 12.71 -3.19
C LEU A 224 -20.14 13.41 -3.80
N ASN A 225 -21.33 13.08 -3.32
CA ASN A 225 -22.58 13.69 -3.80
C ASN A 225 -22.66 15.18 -3.46
N THR A 226 -22.07 15.61 -2.36
CA THR A 226 -21.96 17.03 -1.98
C THR A 226 -20.97 17.79 -2.87
N LEU A 227 -19.79 17.21 -3.14
CA LEU A 227 -18.76 17.84 -3.96
C LEU A 227 -19.13 17.83 -5.46
N TYR A 228 -19.84 16.81 -5.92
CA TYR A 228 -20.15 16.58 -7.33
C TYR A 228 -21.64 16.35 -7.57
N PRO A 229 -22.51 17.32 -7.26
CA PRO A 229 -23.97 17.13 -7.27
C PRO A 229 -24.58 16.78 -8.63
N ALA A 230 -23.82 17.06 -9.72
CA ALA A 230 -24.25 16.74 -11.08
C ALA A 230 -24.10 15.25 -11.47
N THR A 231 -23.43 14.44 -10.63
CA THR A 231 -23.19 13.02 -10.88
C THR A 231 -23.46 12.24 -9.61
N LYS A 232 -24.52 11.44 -9.59
CA LYS A 232 -24.82 10.58 -8.45
C LYS A 232 -23.72 9.53 -8.27
N SER A 233 -23.23 9.40 -7.05
CA SER A 233 -22.24 8.41 -6.64
C SER A 233 -22.83 7.48 -5.59
N TYR A 234 -22.49 6.20 -5.71
CA TYR A 234 -22.92 5.12 -4.82
C TYR A 234 -21.73 4.23 -4.51
N LEU A 235 -21.83 3.47 -3.43
CA LEU A 235 -20.87 2.44 -3.08
C LEU A 235 -21.60 1.26 -2.46
N ALA A 236 -21.32 0.06 -2.96
CA ALA A 236 -21.74 -1.20 -2.37
C ALA A 236 -20.52 -2.04 -2.04
N VAL A 237 -20.57 -2.86 -0.99
CA VAL A 237 -19.47 -3.73 -0.58
C VAL A 237 -19.84 -5.19 -0.77
N VAL A 238 -18.80 -6.03 -0.93
CA VAL A 238 -18.94 -7.49 -1.00
C VAL A 238 -19.27 -8.04 0.39
N GLU A 239 -18.56 -7.54 1.41
CA GLU A 239 -18.70 -7.96 2.80
C GLU A 239 -19.12 -6.78 3.70
N GLY A 240 -20.06 -7.03 4.61
CA GLY A 240 -20.54 -6.01 5.54
C GLY A 240 -21.60 -5.07 4.92
N PHE A 241 -21.46 -3.76 5.10
CA PHE A 241 -22.42 -2.79 4.58
C PHE A 241 -21.74 -1.49 4.04
N PRO A 242 -22.41 -0.73 3.15
CA PRO A 242 -23.72 -0.97 2.56
C PRO A 242 -23.73 -2.10 1.51
N GLY A 243 -24.65 -3.04 1.67
CA GLY A 243 -24.83 -4.13 0.71
C GLY A 243 -25.48 -3.68 -0.60
N LEU A 244 -25.28 -4.43 -1.68
CA LEU A 244 -25.77 -4.13 -3.02
C LEU A 244 -27.30 -3.92 -3.08
N ASP A 245 -28.07 -4.74 -2.37
CA ASP A 245 -29.55 -4.64 -2.35
C ASP A 245 -30.04 -3.29 -1.87
N THR A 246 -29.38 -2.73 -0.87
CA THR A 246 -29.72 -1.40 -0.34
C THR A 246 -29.39 -0.32 -1.35
N VAL A 247 -28.24 -0.41 -1.98
CA VAL A 247 -27.79 0.53 -3.00
C VAL A 247 -28.68 0.47 -4.25
N LEU A 248 -29.07 -0.72 -4.70
CA LEU A 248 -30.01 -0.92 -5.81
C LEU A 248 -31.35 -0.22 -5.57
N ARG A 249 -31.94 -0.37 -4.37
CA ARG A 249 -33.18 0.33 -4.02
C ARG A 249 -33.03 1.85 -4.10
N GLN A 250 -31.89 2.37 -3.63
CA GLN A 250 -31.63 3.80 -3.68
C GLN A 250 -31.44 4.29 -5.13
N MET A 251 -30.68 3.57 -5.95
CA MET A 251 -30.45 3.91 -7.36
C MET A 251 -31.77 3.93 -8.16
N LYS A 252 -32.66 2.95 -7.93
CA LYS A 252 -33.99 2.91 -8.56
C LYS A 252 -34.85 4.10 -8.12
N LYS A 253 -34.84 4.43 -6.83
CA LYS A 253 -35.55 5.60 -6.29
C LYS A 253 -35.05 6.89 -6.91
N ASP A 254 -33.77 7.01 -7.17
CA ASP A 254 -33.11 8.17 -7.76
C ASP A 254 -33.27 8.23 -9.30
N GLY A 255 -33.94 7.23 -9.91
CA GLY A 255 -34.18 7.18 -11.36
C GLY A 255 -32.94 6.88 -12.19
N VAL A 256 -31.92 6.25 -11.60
CA VAL A 256 -30.70 5.86 -12.30
C VAL A 256 -31.00 4.73 -13.28
N SER A 257 -30.52 4.86 -14.53
CA SER A 257 -30.61 3.84 -15.56
C SER A 257 -29.26 3.41 -16.12
N ARG A 258 -28.22 4.25 -16.01
CA ARG A 258 -26.87 4.00 -16.50
C ARG A 258 -25.86 4.11 -15.38
N VAL A 259 -24.89 3.19 -15.35
CA VAL A 259 -23.92 3.06 -14.27
C VAL A 259 -22.51 2.85 -14.84
N VAL A 260 -21.55 3.60 -14.35
CA VAL A 260 -20.12 3.26 -14.41
C VAL A 260 -19.80 2.50 -13.14
N LEU A 261 -19.45 1.23 -13.27
CA LEU A 261 -19.10 0.34 -12.16
C LEU A 261 -17.58 0.20 -12.08
N LYS A 262 -17.00 0.53 -10.91
CA LYS A 262 -15.57 0.54 -10.68
C LYS A 262 -15.21 -0.03 -9.30
N PRO A 263 -14.05 -0.71 -9.13
CA PRO A 263 -13.64 -1.17 -7.80
C PRO A 263 -13.21 0.01 -6.92
N PHE A 264 -13.67 0.04 -5.69
CA PHE A 264 -13.17 0.90 -4.62
C PHE A 264 -12.14 0.13 -3.80
N MET A 265 -11.06 -0.25 -4.48
CA MET A 265 -9.95 -1.03 -3.95
C MET A 265 -8.63 -0.47 -4.48
N THR A 266 -7.58 -0.59 -3.72
CA THR A 266 -6.22 -0.16 -4.13
C THR A 266 -5.78 -0.88 -5.41
N VAL A 267 -6.16 -2.15 -5.56
CA VAL A 267 -5.84 -3.00 -6.72
C VAL A 267 -7.13 -3.57 -7.32
N ALA A 268 -7.16 -3.74 -8.64
CA ALA A 268 -8.22 -4.48 -9.33
C ALA A 268 -7.80 -5.96 -9.45
N GLY A 269 -7.88 -6.68 -8.34
CA GLY A 269 -7.57 -8.10 -8.25
C GLY A 269 -8.75 -9.00 -8.62
N ASP A 270 -8.77 -10.20 -8.04
CA ASP A 270 -9.75 -11.26 -8.31
C ASP A 270 -11.20 -10.79 -8.12
N HIS A 271 -11.51 -10.10 -7.01
CA HIS A 271 -12.84 -9.54 -6.77
C HIS A 271 -13.30 -8.55 -7.86
N ALA A 272 -12.41 -7.73 -8.40
CA ALA A 272 -12.77 -6.80 -9.45
C ALA A 272 -13.04 -7.52 -10.79
N VAL A 273 -12.33 -8.59 -11.07
CA VAL A 273 -12.47 -9.36 -12.31
C VAL A 273 -13.69 -10.27 -12.23
N ASN A 274 -13.88 -10.98 -11.13
CA ASN A 274 -14.91 -12.00 -10.99
C ASN A 274 -16.19 -11.45 -10.33
N ASP A 275 -16.13 -10.98 -9.10
CA ASP A 275 -17.32 -10.58 -8.33
C ASP A 275 -17.93 -9.28 -8.84
N MET A 276 -17.11 -8.36 -9.35
CA MET A 276 -17.61 -7.11 -9.92
C MET A 276 -18.03 -7.26 -11.39
N ALA A 277 -17.10 -7.72 -12.25
CA ALA A 277 -17.22 -7.63 -13.71
C ALA A 277 -17.35 -8.98 -14.40
N GLY A 278 -17.36 -10.09 -13.67
CA GLY A 278 -17.48 -11.44 -14.19
C GLY A 278 -18.82 -11.73 -14.86
N ASP A 279 -18.88 -12.86 -15.60
CA ASP A 279 -20.11 -13.33 -16.27
C ASP A 279 -21.02 -14.15 -15.35
N ASP A 280 -20.57 -14.44 -14.13
CA ASP A 280 -21.36 -15.15 -13.13
C ASP A 280 -22.67 -14.39 -12.85
N PRO A 281 -23.82 -15.08 -12.74
CA PRO A 281 -25.09 -14.44 -12.38
C PRO A 281 -25.06 -13.65 -11.05
N GLU A 282 -24.17 -14.04 -10.12
CA GLU A 282 -23.99 -13.37 -8.82
C GLU A 282 -23.02 -12.19 -8.89
N SER A 283 -22.33 -11.97 -10.02
CA SER A 283 -21.48 -10.81 -10.18
C SER A 283 -22.31 -9.50 -10.13
N MET A 284 -21.69 -8.44 -9.59
CA MET A 284 -22.38 -7.16 -9.46
C MET A 284 -22.87 -6.63 -10.81
N ARG A 285 -22.08 -6.78 -11.88
CA ARG A 285 -22.47 -6.42 -13.25
C ARG A 285 -23.69 -7.20 -13.72
N SER A 286 -23.73 -8.53 -13.53
CA SER A 286 -24.84 -9.39 -13.95
C SER A 286 -26.11 -9.05 -13.19
N ILE A 287 -26.03 -8.86 -11.88
CA ILE A 287 -27.15 -8.44 -11.05
C ILE A 287 -27.71 -7.07 -11.51
N LEU A 288 -26.85 -6.08 -11.72
CA LEU A 288 -27.26 -4.75 -12.20
C LEU A 288 -27.95 -4.84 -13.56
N THR A 289 -27.38 -5.61 -14.50
CA THR A 289 -27.93 -5.80 -15.83
C THR A 289 -29.32 -6.49 -15.79
N ALA A 290 -29.45 -7.54 -14.97
CA ALA A 290 -30.73 -8.22 -14.74
C ALA A 290 -31.79 -7.30 -14.12
N GLN A 291 -31.37 -6.27 -13.37
CA GLN A 291 -32.24 -5.25 -12.79
C GLN A 291 -32.56 -4.07 -13.74
N GLY A 292 -32.09 -4.15 -15.00
CA GLY A 292 -32.40 -3.19 -16.07
C GLY A 292 -31.44 -2.00 -16.16
N PHE A 293 -30.29 -2.02 -15.50
CA PHE A 293 -29.29 -0.97 -15.63
C PHE A 293 -28.39 -1.23 -16.85
N GLU A 294 -28.02 -0.15 -17.57
CA GLU A 294 -26.93 -0.17 -18.53
C GLU A 294 -25.60 0.01 -17.78
N VAL A 295 -24.75 -1.02 -17.81
CA VAL A 295 -23.53 -1.07 -17.00
C VAL A 295 -22.29 -0.93 -17.86
N THR A 296 -21.44 0.04 -17.57
CA THR A 296 -20.06 0.14 -18.08
C THR A 296 -19.11 -0.20 -16.96
N THR A 297 -18.33 -1.27 -17.09
CA THR A 297 -17.31 -1.66 -16.12
C THR A 297 -15.98 -0.99 -16.42
N VAL A 298 -15.27 -0.54 -15.37
CA VAL A 298 -13.89 -0.04 -15.42
C VAL A 298 -13.08 -0.86 -14.41
N ILE A 299 -12.32 -1.83 -14.92
CA ILE A 299 -11.49 -2.74 -14.09
C ILE A 299 -10.13 -2.08 -13.85
N GLU A 300 -10.10 -1.09 -12.98
CA GLU A 300 -8.91 -0.33 -12.64
C GLU A 300 -8.90 -0.02 -11.13
N GLY A 301 -7.86 -0.47 -10.42
CA GLY A 301 -7.69 -0.17 -9.00
C GLY A 301 -7.37 1.31 -8.77
N LEU A 302 -7.74 1.84 -7.60
CA LEU A 302 -7.52 3.24 -7.27
C LEU A 302 -6.03 3.61 -7.19
N GLY A 303 -5.17 2.63 -6.86
CA GLY A 303 -3.74 2.84 -6.68
C GLY A 303 -2.99 3.31 -7.93
N VAL A 304 -3.54 3.14 -9.14
CA VAL A 304 -2.91 3.65 -10.38
C VAL A 304 -3.19 5.13 -10.62
N GLN A 305 -4.09 5.75 -9.85
CA GLN A 305 -4.43 7.15 -9.97
C GLN A 305 -3.47 8.00 -9.13
N ASP A 306 -2.81 8.99 -9.74
CA ASP A 306 -1.87 9.89 -9.07
C ASP A 306 -2.49 10.51 -7.81
N GLY A 307 -3.69 11.08 -7.92
CA GLY A 307 -4.35 11.74 -6.80
C GLY A 307 -4.63 10.81 -5.64
N PHE A 308 -5.00 9.55 -5.90
CA PHE A 308 -5.25 8.57 -4.85
C PHE A 308 -3.94 8.04 -4.23
N ALA A 309 -2.93 7.79 -5.04
CA ALA A 309 -1.61 7.38 -4.55
C ALA A 309 -0.97 8.47 -3.67
N ASP A 310 -1.16 9.74 -4.02
CA ASP A 310 -0.68 10.90 -3.26
C ASP A 310 -1.36 11.05 -1.90
N VAL A 311 -2.57 10.52 -1.70
CA VAL A 311 -3.22 10.47 -0.37
C VAL A 311 -2.30 9.75 0.62
N TYR A 312 -1.79 8.57 0.28
CA TYR A 312 -0.90 7.79 1.15
C TYR A 312 0.43 8.52 1.43
N ALA A 313 1.02 9.13 0.41
CA ALA A 313 2.24 9.90 0.59
C ALA A 313 2.02 11.15 1.47
N THR A 314 0.82 11.74 1.42
CA THR A 314 0.44 12.87 2.27
C THR A 314 0.27 12.43 3.71
N TYR A 315 -0.47 11.33 3.94
CA TYR A 315 -0.67 10.80 5.30
C TYR A 315 0.63 10.37 5.96
N LEU A 316 1.55 9.81 5.15
CA LEU A 316 2.88 9.46 5.63
C LEU A 316 3.67 10.70 6.09
N ALA A 317 3.62 11.80 5.31
CA ALA A 317 4.24 13.07 5.68
C ALA A 317 3.66 13.66 6.98
N GLU A 318 2.33 13.65 7.12
CA GLU A 318 1.64 14.12 8.30
C GLU A 318 1.98 13.26 9.53
N THR A 319 1.97 11.93 9.39
CA THR A 319 2.38 11.00 10.45
C THR A 319 3.84 11.25 10.87
N ALA A 320 4.73 11.49 9.91
CA ALA A 320 6.13 11.83 10.21
C ALA A 320 6.22 13.13 11.03
N ALA A 321 5.49 14.17 10.62
CA ALA A 321 5.45 15.45 11.32
C ALA A 321 4.92 15.31 12.76
N ASP A 322 3.82 14.57 12.95
CA ASP A 322 3.22 14.32 14.27
C ASP A 322 4.20 13.66 15.25
N HIS A 323 5.13 12.86 14.72
CA HIS A 323 6.14 12.16 15.52
C HIS A 323 7.52 12.84 15.49
N GLY A 324 7.64 14.05 14.92
CA GLY A 324 8.91 14.75 14.80
C GLY A 324 9.96 13.95 14.02
N ILE A 325 9.54 13.33 12.89
CA ILE A 325 10.40 12.62 11.95
C ILE A 325 10.52 13.48 10.70
N GLU A 326 11.75 13.80 10.32
CA GLU A 326 12.01 14.52 9.07
C GLU A 326 12.26 13.53 7.94
N LEU A 327 11.22 13.21 7.16
CA LEU A 327 11.37 12.47 5.91
C LEU A 327 11.95 13.38 4.82
N ARG A 328 12.91 12.87 4.06
CA ARG A 328 13.58 13.59 2.99
C ARG A 328 13.56 12.79 1.69
#